data_5fedcc687bd6107ec380c097098ea94a
#
_entry.id   5fedcc687bd6107ec380c097098ea94a
#
_cell.length_a   1.000
_cell.length_b   1.000
_cell.length_c   1.000
_cell.angle_alpha   90.00
_cell.angle_beta   90.00
_cell.angle_gamma   90.00
#
_symmetry.space_group_name_H-M   'P 1'
#
loop_
_entity.id
_entity.type
_entity.pdbx_description
1 polymer ?
#
loop_
_entity_poly.entity_id
_entity_poly.type
_entity_poly.pdbx_seq_one_letter_code
_entity_poly.pdbx_strand_id
1 'polypeptide(L)'
;QRQMCIRDRYGGWTMDDHNPAGINTKDKPNIFHPAPSPFGIPYRCLYSVNIENLYFAGRNISVTHTAMSASRVMATCALLGQAVGTASAIAIKNNATPREISEKYICELQQMLMDDDCWLPYCKTKISELTKSATITSTGEDAELLLNGIERHYGDDKNCWSGKIGDTVTFSFESEKA
;
A
#
# COMPACT_ATOMS: atom_id res chain seq x y z
N GLN A 1 10.27 -2.33 -16.62
CA GLN A 1 9.85 -1.08 -15.97
C GLN A 1 8.33 -1.00 -15.70
N ARG A 2 7.44 -1.62 -16.51
CA ARG A 2 5.99 -1.66 -16.25
C ARG A 2 5.56 -2.50 -15.04
N GLN A 3 6.41 -3.37 -14.54
CA GLN A 3 6.08 -4.25 -13.40
C GLN A 3 6.18 -3.57 -12.03
N MET A 4 6.78 -2.39 -11.92
CA MET A 4 6.93 -1.68 -10.64
C MET A 4 5.69 -0.90 -10.19
N CYS A 5 4.73 -0.66 -11.09
CA CYS A 5 3.50 0.10 -10.78
C CYS A 5 2.35 -0.76 -10.24
N ILE A 6 2.53 -2.09 -10.10
CA ILE A 6 1.47 -3.02 -9.67
C ILE A 6 1.79 -3.54 -8.26
N ARG A 7 1.98 -2.63 -7.31
CA ARG A 7 2.16 -2.97 -5.89
C ARG A 7 0.98 -2.42 -5.11
N ASP A 8 0.14 -3.31 -4.61
CA ASP A 8 -1.13 -2.91 -3.98
C ASP A 8 -1.15 -3.14 -2.48
N ARG A 9 -0.04 -3.63 -1.91
CA ARG A 9 0.13 -3.83 -0.48
C ARG A 9 1.59 -3.87 -0.08
N TYR A 10 1.84 -3.63 1.20
CA TYR A 10 3.18 -3.75 1.74
C TYR A 10 3.26 -4.76 2.87
N GLY A 11 4.41 -5.39 2.97
CA GLY A 11 4.86 -6.13 4.13
C GLY A 11 6.06 -5.42 4.73
N GLY A 12 6.21 -5.50 6.04
CA GLY A 12 7.32 -4.88 6.77
C GLY A 12 8.02 -5.85 7.70
N TRP A 13 7.68 -7.13 7.65
CA TRP A 13 8.26 -8.15 8.49
C TRP A 13 9.50 -8.78 7.84
N THR A 14 10.48 -9.16 8.66
CA THR A 14 11.61 -9.97 8.20
C THR A 14 11.14 -11.34 7.70
N MET A 15 11.93 -12.01 6.87
CA MET A 15 11.63 -13.38 6.46
C MET A 15 11.89 -14.33 7.62
N ASP A 16 10.83 -14.83 8.23
CA ASP A 16 10.85 -15.88 9.25
C ASP A 16 10.63 -17.22 8.54
N ASP A 17 11.72 -17.80 8.05
CA ASP A 17 11.69 -19.02 7.26
C ASP A 17 11.68 -20.27 8.15
N HIS A 18 10.82 -21.22 7.82
CA HIS A 18 10.71 -22.50 8.48
C HIS A 18 11.11 -23.60 7.50
N ASN A 19 12.04 -24.46 7.90
CA ASN A 19 12.48 -25.56 7.06
C ASN A 19 11.28 -26.45 6.66
N PRO A 20 11.04 -26.67 5.35
CA PRO A 20 9.93 -27.51 4.89
C PRO A 20 9.94 -28.94 5.43
N ALA A 21 11.09 -29.47 5.82
CA ALA A 21 11.20 -30.79 6.45
C ALA A 21 10.65 -30.82 7.88
N GLY A 22 10.34 -29.67 8.49
CA GLY A 22 9.74 -29.57 9.82
C GLY A 22 10.54 -30.30 10.88
N ILE A 23 9.89 -31.21 11.61
CA ILE A 23 10.53 -32.03 12.69
C ILE A 23 11.58 -33.00 12.18
N ASN A 24 11.67 -33.26 10.89
CA ASN A 24 12.64 -34.19 10.31
C ASN A 24 13.99 -33.54 10.01
N THR A 25 14.13 -32.23 10.21
CA THR A 25 15.42 -31.53 10.09
C THR A 25 16.13 -31.42 11.42
N LYS A 26 17.48 -31.37 11.38
CA LYS A 26 18.33 -31.04 12.52
C LYS A 26 18.62 -29.54 12.63
N ASP A 27 18.18 -28.76 11.62
CA ASP A 27 18.35 -27.32 11.59
C ASP A 27 17.52 -26.63 12.67
N LYS A 28 17.82 -25.35 12.90
CA LYS A 28 16.99 -24.52 13.79
C LYS A 28 15.55 -24.48 13.25
N PRO A 29 14.53 -24.41 14.12
CA PRO A 29 13.13 -24.42 13.72
C PRO A 29 12.76 -23.24 12.83
N ASN A 30 13.43 -22.12 12.99
CA ASN A 30 13.27 -20.92 12.16
C ASN A 30 14.61 -20.26 11.87
N ILE A 31 14.72 -19.67 10.71
CA ILE A 31 15.87 -18.91 10.24
C ILE A 31 15.35 -17.53 9.80
N PHE A 32 15.87 -16.47 10.43
CA PHE A 32 15.51 -15.11 10.06
C PHE A 32 16.45 -14.58 8.98
N HIS A 33 15.89 -14.12 7.89
CA HIS A 33 16.62 -13.43 6.83
C HIS A 33 16.15 -11.98 6.74
N PRO A 34 17.05 -11.02 6.46
CA PRO A 34 16.64 -9.65 6.23
C PRO A 34 15.74 -9.57 4.99
N ALA A 35 14.63 -8.86 5.11
CA ALA A 35 13.81 -8.46 3.96
C ALA A 35 13.91 -6.94 3.80
N PRO A 36 13.97 -6.42 2.55
CA PRO A 36 13.85 -4.99 2.33
C PRO A 36 12.48 -4.55 2.83
N SER A 37 12.44 -3.71 3.84
CA SER A 37 11.20 -3.26 4.48
C SER A 37 11.07 -1.75 4.35
N PRO A 38 9.87 -1.26 4.02
CA PRO A 38 8.69 -1.99 3.56
C PRO A 38 8.83 -2.49 2.10
N PHE A 39 8.23 -3.62 1.78
CA PHE A 39 8.21 -4.17 0.42
C PHE A 39 6.78 -4.28 -0.11
N GLY A 40 6.61 -4.12 -1.42
CA GLY A 40 5.31 -4.23 -2.07
C GLY A 40 4.94 -5.69 -2.40
N ILE A 41 3.67 -6.05 -2.20
CA ILE A 41 3.10 -7.34 -2.62
C ILE A 41 2.34 -7.10 -3.93
N PRO A 42 2.68 -7.78 -5.03
CA PRO A 42 2.04 -7.58 -6.31
C PRO A 42 0.57 -8.04 -6.29
N TYR A 43 -0.31 -7.25 -6.88
CA TYR A 43 -1.74 -7.57 -6.98
C TYR A 43 -2.02 -8.94 -7.62
N ARG A 44 -1.22 -9.35 -8.60
CA ARG A 44 -1.36 -10.66 -9.26
C ARG A 44 -1.23 -11.86 -8.30
N CYS A 45 -0.71 -11.66 -7.09
CA CYS A 45 -0.66 -12.68 -6.05
C CYS A 45 -2.03 -12.89 -5.38
N LEU A 46 -3.00 -12.01 -5.63
CA LEU A 46 -4.28 -11.94 -4.93
C LEU A 46 -5.46 -12.50 -5.72
N TYR A 47 -5.27 -13.00 -6.93
CA TYR A 47 -6.35 -13.60 -7.71
C TYR A 47 -5.91 -14.87 -8.42
N SER A 48 -6.89 -15.70 -8.78
CA SER A 48 -6.66 -16.97 -9.47
C SER A 48 -6.27 -16.77 -10.93
N VAL A 49 -5.39 -17.63 -11.42
CA VAL A 49 -4.98 -17.68 -12.83
C VAL A 49 -6.05 -18.33 -13.70
N ASN A 50 -6.74 -19.33 -13.16
CA ASN A 50 -7.64 -20.22 -13.92
C ASN A 50 -9.11 -20.14 -13.48
N ILE A 51 -9.43 -19.40 -12.41
CA ILE A 51 -10.82 -19.14 -11.99
C ILE A 51 -11.03 -17.63 -12.07
N GLU A 52 -11.89 -17.20 -12.98
CA GLU A 52 -12.00 -15.79 -13.38
C GLU A 52 -12.50 -14.85 -12.29
N ASN A 53 -13.29 -15.35 -11.33
CA ASN A 53 -13.93 -14.56 -10.28
C ASN A 53 -13.46 -14.91 -8.86
N LEU A 54 -12.25 -15.46 -8.71
CA LEU A 54 -11.71 -15.89 -7.43
C LEU A 54 -10.54 -15.01 -7.00
N TYR A 55 -10.68 -14.43 -5.81
CA TYR A 55 -9.62 -13.74 -5.09
C TYR A 55 -9.05 -14.58 -3.94
N PHE A 56 -7.83 -14.22 -3.55
CA PHE A 56 -7.14 -14.76 -2.37
C PHE A 56 -6.70 -13.61 -1.46
N ALA A 57 -6.90 -13.77 -0.16
CA ALA A 57 -6.40 -12.84 0.83
C ALA A 57 -5.86 -13.60 2.05
N GLY A 58 -4.74 -13.14 2.61
CA GLY A 58 -4.11 -13.80 3.74
C GLY A 58 -3.03 -14.82 3.33
N ARG A 59 -2.92 -15.92 4.05
CA ARG A 59 -1.84 -16.89 3.84
C ARG A 59 -1.97 -17.75 2.58
N ASN A 60 -3.10 -17.69 1.94
CA ASN A 60 -3.42 -18.45 0.71
C ASN A 60 -3.12 -17.68 -0.58
N ILE A 61 -2.43 -16.55 -0.51
CA ILE A 61 -1.99 -15.80 -1.70
C ILE A 61 -0.95 -16.59 -2.51
N SER A 62 -0.84 -16.26 -3.80
CA SER A 62 0.08 -16.93 -4.70
C SER A 62 1.49 -16.34 -4.61
N VAL A 63 2.31 -16.94 -3.77
CA VAL A 63 3.71 -16.55 -3.53
C VAL A 63 4.60 -17.77 -3.33
N THR A 64 5.91 -17.59 -3.48
CA THR A 64 6.89 -18.64 -3.16
C THR A 64 6.98 -18.86 -1.65
N HIS A 65 7.54 -20.00 -1.21
CA HIS A 65 7.77 -20.29 0.20
C HIS A 65 8.54 -19.17 0.90
N THR A 66 9.62 -18.71 0.30
CA THR A 66 10.45 -17.61 0.84
C THR A 66 9.66 -16.29 0.97
N ALA A 67 8.85 -15.93 -0.03
CA ALA A 67 8.02 -14.73 0.05
C ALA A 67 6.89 -14.87 1.08
N MET A 68 6.36 -16.09 1.27
CA MET A 68 5.37 -16.40 2.29
C MET A 68 5.93 -16.14 3.69
N SER A 69 7.19 -16.45 3.95
CA SER A 69 7.81 -16.30 5.26
C SER A 69 7.83 -14.84 5.77
N ALA A 70 7.74 -13.86 4.87
CA ALA A 70 7.64 -12.43 5.21
C ALA A 70 6.21 -11.86 5.12
N SER A 71 5.31 -12.48 4.33
CA SER A 71 3.99 -11.92 4.03
C SER A 71 2.84 -12.53 4.83
N ARG A 72 3.07 -13.60 5.57
CA ARG A 72 2.06 -14.40 6.30
C ARG A 72 1.63 -13.87 7.66
N VAL A 73 2.22 -12.77 8.13
CA VAL A 73 1.88 -12.19 9.45
C VAL A 73 0.50 -11.54 9.43
N MET A 74 -0.18 -11.56 10.58
CA MET A 74 -1.60 -11.18 10.69
C MET A 74 -1.89 -9.78 10.14
N ALA A 75 -1.08 -8.79 10.48
CA ALA A 75 -1.28 -7.41 10.00
C ALA A 75 -1.19 -7.32 8.47
N THR A 76 -0.18 -7.95 7.87
CA THR A 76 -0.06 -8.02 6.41
C THR A 76 -1.26 -8.73 5.78
N CYS A 77 -1.71 -9.85 6.38
CA CYS A 77 -2.89 -10.57 5.89
C CYS A 77 -4.17 -9.73 5.99
N ALA A 78 -4.34 -8.92 7.03
CA ALA A 78 -5.47 -8.00 7.15
C ALA A 78 -5.46 -6.94 6.04
N LEU A 79 -4.30 -6.35 5.76
CA LEU A 79 -4.14 -5.41 4.64
C LEU A 79 -4.45 -6.06 3.28
N LEU A 80 -4.04 -7.32 3.07
CA LEU A 80 -4.40 -8.07 1.86
C LEU A 80 -5.91 -8.26 1.74
N GLY A 81 -6.60 -8.50 2.86
CA GLY A 81 -8.05 -8.57 2.92
C GLY A 81 -8.73 -7.28 2.49
N GLN A 82 -8.25 -6.13 2.97
CA GLN A 82 -8.75 -4.83 2.55
C GLN A 82 -8.53 -4.59 1.05
N ALA A 83 -7.34 -4.94 0.50
CA ALA A 83 -7.07 -4.83 -0.93
C ALA A 83 -8.07 -5.61 -1.76
N VAL A 84 -8.29 -6.86 -1.40
CA VAL A 84 -9.22 -7.74 -2.10
C VAL A 84 -10.65 -7.22 -1.98
N GLY A 85 -11.06 -6.74 -0.81
CA GLY A 85 -12.38 -6.13 -0.61
C GLY A 85 -12.61 -4.92 -1.51
N THR A 86 -11.68 -3.96 -1.50
CA THR A 86 -11.74 -2.76 -2.35
C THR A 86 -11.69 -3.12 -3.84
N ALA A 87 -10.80 -4.04 -4.25
CA ALA A 87 -10.72 -4.52 -5.62
C ALA A 87 -12.02 -5.20 -6.07
N SER A 88 -12.66 -5.97 -5.19
CA SER A 88 -13.95 -6.63 -5.49
C SER A 88 -15.06 -5.60 -5.67
N ALA A 89 -15.10 -4.54 -4.89
CA ALA A 89 -16.06 -3.45 -5.05
C ALA A 89 -15.89 -2.74 -6.40
N ILE A 90 -14.65 -2.43 -6.80
CA ILE A 90 -14.34 -1.86 -8.12
C ILE A 90 -14.74 -2.83 -9.23
N ALA A 91 -14.45 -4.12 -9.08
CA ALA A 91 -14.78 -5.15 -10.05
C ALA A 91 -16.29 -5.23 -10.30
N ILE A 92 -17.10 -5.26 -9.24
CA ILE A 92 -18.57 -5.28 -9.33
C ILE A 92 -19.10 -4.01 -10.00
N LYS A 93 -18.62 -2.83 -9.55
CA LYS A 93 -19.02 -1.53 -10.10
C LYS A 93 -18.78 -1.44 -11.62
N ASN A 94 -17.70 -2.01 -12.11
CA ASN A 94 -17.27 -1.91 -13.50
C ASN A 94 -17.56 -3.19 -14.32
N ASN A 95 -18.25 -4.19 -13.76
CA ASN A 95 -18.45 -5.50 -14.36
C ASN A 95 -17.14 -6.09 -14.90
N ALA A 96 -16.10 -6.03 -14.12
CA ALA A 96 -14.74 -6.41 -14.47
C ALA A 96 -14.31 -7.68 -13.70
N THR A 97 -13.41 -8.45 -14.31
CA THR A 97 -12.75 -9.58 -13.65
C THR A 97 -11.63 -9.11 -12.73
N PRO A 98 -11.21 -9.92 -11.75
CA PRO A 98 -10.02 -9.67 -10.95
C PRO A 98 -8.78 -9.29 -11.78
N ARG A 99 -8.56 -9.94 -12.91
CA ARG A 99 -7.45 -9.64 -13.83
C ARG A 99 -7.55 -8.25 -14.45
N GLU A 100 -8.74 -7.86 -14.87
CA GLU A 100 -8.97 -6.55 -15.48
C GLU A 100 -8.76 -5.40 -14.50
N ILE A 101 -8.90 -5.63 -13.19
CA ILE A 101 -8.52 -4.63 -12.19
C ILE A 101 -7.04 -4.27 -12.31
N SER A 102 -6.15 -5.25 -12.48
CA SER A 102 -4.71 -4.96 -12.66
C SER A 102 -4.37 -4.26 -13.98
N GLU A 103 -5.20 -4.45 -15.00
CA GLU A 103 -4.96 -3.92 -16.34
C GLU A 103 -5.56 -2.53 -16.55
N LYS A 104 -6.74 -2.27 -15.96
CA LYS A 104 -7.56 -1.08 -16.26
C LYS A 104 -7.78 -0.17 -15.05
N TYR A 105 -7.86 -0.72 -13.84
CA TYR A 105 -8.33 -0.01 -12.63
C TYR A 105 -7.31 0.03 -11.50
N ILE A 106 -6.07 -0.35 -11.74
CA ILE A 106 -5.06 -0.46 -10.68
C ILE A 106 -4.79 0.88 -9.99
N CYS A 107 -4.79 1.99 -10.75
CA CYS A 107 -4.59 3.33 -10.18
C CYS A 107 -5.79 3.77 -9.32
N GLU A 108 -7.02 3.38 -9.69
CA GLU A 108 -8.21 3.63 -8.89
C GLU A 108 -8.13 2.84 -7.57
N LEU A 109 -7.77 1.56 -7.65
CA LEU A 109 -7.57 0.71 -6.47
C LEU A 109 -6.52 1.30 -5.53
N GLN A 110 -5.36 1.67 -6.06
CA GLN A 110 -4.28 2.25 -5.26
C GLN A 110 -4.70 3.54 -4.58
N GLN A 111 -5.38 4.44 -5.29
CA GLN A 111 -5.88 5.68 -4.71
C GLN A 111 -6.88 5.43 -3.59
N MET A 112 -7.89 4.57 -3.81
CA MET A 112 -8.88 4.25 -2.78
C MET A 112 -8.23 3.64 -1.53
N LEU A 113 -7.21 2.81 -1.71
CA LEU A 113 -6.49 2.21 -0.59
C LEU A 113 -5.69 3.26 0.20
N MET A 114 -5.08 4.22 -0.48
CA MET A 114 -4.36 5.32 0.14
C MET A 114 -5.34 6.26 0.87
N ASP A 115 -6.49 6.58 0.26
CA ASP A 115 -7.55 7.38 0.87
C ASP A 115 -8.12 6.73 2.15
N ASP A 116 -8.09 5.39 2.22
CA ASP A 116 -8.46 4.59 3.40
C ASP A 116 -7.29 4.33 4.38
N ASP A 117 -6.24 5.15 4.35
CA ASP A 117 -5.03 5.03 5.20
C ASP A 117 -4.26 3.71 5.01
N CYS A 118 -4.44 3.06 3.88
CA CYS A 118 -3.67 1.89 3.48
C CYS A 118 -2.46 2.29 2.67
N TRP A 119 -1.46 2.82 3.33
CA TRP A 119 -0.26 3.31 2.70
C TRP A 119 0.41 2.30 1.76
N LEU A 120 0.83 2.77 0.60
CA LEU A 120 1.55 2.02 -0.41
C LEU A 120 2.97 2.58 -0.57
N PRO A 121 4.03 1.80 -0.25
CA PRO A 121 5.40 2.25 -0.45
C PRO A 121 5.65 2.67 -1.89
N TYR A 122 6.33 3.78 -2.06
CA TYR A 122 6.70 4.33 -3.38
C TYR A 122 5.53 4.79 -4.26
N CYS A 123 4.32 4.86 -3.70
CA CYS A 123 3.16 5.48 -4.34
C CYS A 123 2.90 6.85 -3.73
N LYS A 124 2.44 7.78 -4.55
CA LYS A 124 1.95 9.09 -4.11
C LYS A 124 0.45 9.14 -4.23
N THR A 125 -0.20 9.67 -3.21
CA THR A 125 -1.63 10.00 -3.26
C THR A 125 -1.87 11.11 -4.28
N LYS A 126 -2.93 10.98 -5.03
CA LYS A 126 -3.38 12.02 -5.95
C LYS A 126 -4.08 13.11 -5.14
N ILE A 127 -3.43 14.25 -5.02
CA ILE A 127 -3.97 15.43 -4.35
C ILE A 127 -5.23 15.91 -5.08
N SER A 128 -6.30 16.21 -4.33
CA SER A 128 -7.54 16.74 -4.89
C SER A 128 -7.34 18.09 -5.55
N GLU A 129 -8.14 18.39 -6.57
CA GLU A 129 -8.08 19.70 -7.26
C GLU A 129 -8.44 20.85 -6.30
N LEU A 130 -9.33 20.60 -5.34
CA LEU A 130 -9.64 21.55 -4.28
C LEU A 130 -8.40 21.87 -3.45
N THR A 131 -7.68 20.85 -2.98
CA THR A 131 -6.46 21.02 -2.18
C THR A 131 -5.35 21.74 -2.97
N LYS A 132 -5.20 21.41 -4.26
CA LYS A 132 -4.24 22.10 -5.17
C LYS A 132 -4.56 23.57 -5.39
N SER A 133 -5.83 23.96 -5.33
CA SER A 133 -6.26 25.35 -5.49
C SER A 133 -6.01 26.22 -4.26
N ALA A 134 -5.66 25.61 -3.13
CA ALA A 134 -5.40 26.35 -1.91
C ALA A 134 -4.03 27.06 -1.92
N THR A 135 -3.99 28.27 -1.41
CA THR A 135 -2.75 28.95 -1.06
C THR A 135 -2.39 28.59 0.39
N ILE A 136 -1.18 28.05 0.59
CA ILE A 136 -0.71 27.70 1.93
C ILE A 136 0.14 28.83 2.48
N THR A 137 -0.13 29.23 3.71
CA THR A 137 0.72 30.10 4.51
C THR A 137 1.02 29.45 5.85
N SER A 138 2.22 29.61 6.37
CA SER A 138 2.64 28.98 7.62
C SER A 138 3.60 29.87 8.39
N THR A 139 3.58 29.74 9.72
CA THR A 139 4.58 30.32 10.62
C THR A 139 5.72 29.32 10.92
N GLY A 140 5.54 28.05 10.61
CA GLY A 140 6.55 27.00 10.67
C GLY A 140 7.22 26.73 9.31
N GLU A 141 8.03 25.69 9.24
CA GLU A 141 8.83 25.31 8.08
C GLU A 141 8.19 24.19 7.28
N ASP A 142 8.51 24.10 5.97
CA ASP A 142 8.18 22.98 5.09
C ASP A 142 6.65 22.75 4.88
N ALA A 143 5.83 23.79 4.92
CA ALA A 143 4.38 23.66 4.77
C ALA A 143 3.95 23.11 3.39
N GLU A 144 4.75 23.34 2.35
CA GLU A 144 4.53 22.81 1.00
C GLU A 144 4.58 21.28 0.94
N LEU A 145 5.26 20.61 1.88
CA LEU A 145 5.30 19.16 1.95
C LEU A 145 3.94 18.53 2.24
N LEU A 146 2.99 19.30 2.78
CA LEU A 146 1.61 18.86 2.99
C LEU A 146 0.85 18.62 1.68
N LEU A 147 1.38 19.14 0.55
CA LEU A 147 0.78 19.00 -0.79
C LEU A 147 1.59 18.10 -1.73
N ASN A 148 2.58 17.36 -1.24
CA ASN A 148 3.45 16.57 -2.10
C ASN A 148 2.92 15.17 -2.46
N GLY A 149 1.79 14.75 -1.84
CA GLY A 149 1.18 13.44 -2.04
C GLY A 149 1.91 12.29 -1.37
N ILE A 150 2.89 12.57 -0.51
CA ILE A 150 3.60 11.56 0.29
C ILE A 150 2.88 11.41 1.62
N GLU A 151 2.31 10.24 1.90
CA GLU A 151 1.54 10.03 3.13
C GLU A 151 2.41 9.68 4.33
N ARG A 152 3.54 9.02 4.10
CA ARG A 152 4.44 8.62 5.19
C ARG A 152 5.88 8.93 4.85
N HIS A 153 6.58 9.47 5.83
CA HIS A 153 8.02 9.64 5.74
C HIS A 153 8.71 8.27 5.60
N TYR A 154 9.46 8.10 4.51
CA TYR A 154 10.25 6.91 4.27
C TYR A 154 11.51 7.23 3.45
N GLY A 155 12.67 6.90 4.00
CA GLY A 155 13.95 7.26 3.38
C GLY A 155 14.09 8.78 3.26
N ASP A 156 14.31 9.27 2.05
CA ASP A 156 14.43 10.71 1.75
C ASP A 156 13.08 11.39 1.49
N ASP A 157 11.99 10.61 1.42
CA ASP A 157 10.64 11.12 1.23
C ASP A 157 10.14 11.81 2.50
N LYS A 158 9.96 13.13 2.45
CA LYS A 158 9.42 13.93 3.56
C LYS A 158 7.99 14.34 3.28
N ASN A 159 7.16 14.38 4.32
CA ASN A 159 5.75 14.78 4.24
C ASN A 159 5.29 15.60 5.46
N CYS A 160 6.22 16.11 6.24
CA CYS A 160 5.92 16.76 7.51
C CYS A 160 6.17 18.27 7.44
N TRP A 161 5.16 19.03 7.84
CA TRP A 161 5.34 20.39 8.29
C TRP A 161 6.00 20.39 9.70
N SER A 162 6.92 21.32 9.91
CA SER A 162 7.61 21.47 11.19
C SER A 162 7.28 22.81 11.83
N GLY A 163 6.77 22.79 13.05
CA GLY A 163 6.41 23.98 13.80
C GLY A 163 6.60 23.82 15.31
N LYS A 164 6.56 24.94 16.03
CA LYS A 164 6.56 25.00 17.49
C LYS A 164 5.12 25.11 18.00
N ILE A 165 4.92 24.92 19.31
CA ILE A 165 3.61 25.14 19.93
C ILE A 165 3.22 26.62 19.72
N GLY A 166 2.06 26.84 19.08
CA GLY A 166 1.54 28.16 18.72
C GLY A 166 1.74 28.51 17.24
N ASP A 167 2.53 27.76 16.49
CA ASP A 167 2.60 27.90 15.03
C ASP A 167 1.32 27.43 14.35
N THR A 168 1.05 27.97 13.16
CA THR A 168 -0.16 27.69 12.39
C THR A 168 0.16 27.41 10.94
N VAL A 169 -0.68 26.57 10.32
CA VAL A 169 -0.78 26.39 8.88
C VAL A 169 -2.19 26.80 8.44
N THR A 170 -2.27 27.63 7.42
CA THR A 170 -3.54 28.12 6.88
C THR A 170 -3.66 27.77 5.41
N PHE A 171 -4.80 27.16 5.03
CA PHE A 171 -5.19 26.91 3.67
C PHE A 171 -6.25 27.92 3.26
N SER A 172 -5.93 28.77 2.29
CA SER A 172 -6.83 29.81 1.80
C SER A 172 -7.32 29.44 0.40
N PHE A 173 -8.61 29.60 0.16
CA PHE A 173 -9.28 29.35 -1.12
C PHE A 173 -9.84 30.67 -1.69
N GLU A 174 -9.82 30.82 -3.01
CA GLU A 174 -10.31 32.03 -3.69
C GLU A 174 -11.83 32.26 -3.54
N SER A 175 -12.59 31.18 -3.30
CA SER A 175 -14.04 31.24 -3.08
C SER A 175 -14.46 30.18 -2.07
N GLU A 176 -15.63 30.39 -1.44
CA GLU A 176 -16.26 29.39 -0.60
C GLU A 176 -16.44 28.08 -1.40
N LYS A 177 -16.01 26.96 -0.81
CA LYS A 177 -16.11 25.62 -1.39
C LYS A 177 -17.03 24.79 -0.49
N ALA A 178 -18.05 24.25 -1.09
CA ALA A 178 -19.01 23.33 -0.43
C ALA A 178 -18.62 21.88 -0.65
#